data_5019f4745676bc98df010d35587885dd
#
_entry.id   5019f4745676bc98df010d35587885dd
#
_cell.length_a   1.000
_cell.length_b   1.000
_cell.length_c   1.000
_cell.angle_alpha   90.00
_cell.angle_beta   90.00
_cell.angle_gamma   90.00
#
_symmetry.space_group_name_H-M   'P 1'
#
loop_
_entity.id
_entity.type
_entity.pdbx_description
1 polymer ?
#
loop_
_entity_poly.entity_id
_entity_poly.type
_entity_poly.pdbx_seq_one_letter_code
_entity_poly.pdbx_strand_id
1 'polypeptide(L)'
;MRLLLERAAMPSDTDESRTPAAVLSRRSLFKASLGAGFCAAIAPVWAQTIATPADGLDAGEVKIAAGDTAIPAYRARPAGGGPFPVVLVAHEIFGVHEHIKDVCRRFARLGYSAIAPDLFARQGDAAKEPDMAKIMADIVAKTPDAEVASDLDATLGFAAASGAADLDRAAIAGFCWGGRQVWLYAAHNPRLKAAVAWYGPLAYPVSAARPKNPPDVVDALKVPTLGLYGGRDKSIPLDQIEAMRAKLAAAGGTSRIIVYPDAGHAFYADYRPSYVKADAEASWREATTWLKAHGL
;
A
#
# COMPACT_ATOMS: atom_id res chain seq x y z
N MET A 1 90.79 -3.19 -22.73
CA MET A 1 91.45 -3.28 -21.42
C MET A 1 90.24 -3.36 -20.43
N ARG A 2 89.93 -4.56 -20.04
CA ARG A 2 89.86 -5.10 -18.67
C ARG A 2 89.15 -4.13 -17.70
N LEU A 3 88.18 -4.43 -16.89
CA LEU A 3 87.82 -5.59 -16.04
C LEU A 3 86.34 -5.39 -15.65
N LEU A 4 85.46 -6.40 -15.68
CA LEU A 4 85.10 -7.40 -14.66
C LEU A 4 84.35 -6.87 -13.45
N LEU A 5 83.15 -7.47 -13.31
CA LEU A 5 82.52 -8.05 -12.12
C LEU A 5 81.77 -7.04 -11.20
N GLU A 6 80.65 -7.23 -10.65
CA GLU A 6 80.05 -8.46 -10.10
C GLU A 6 78.52 -8.32 -9.89
N ARG A 7 77.92 -9.44 -9.78
CA ARG A 7 76.56 -9.74 -9.42
C ARG A 7 76.11 -9.20 -8.05
N ALA A 8 74.89 -8.80 -7.91
CA ALA A 8 74.18 -9.14 -6.69
C ALA A 8 72.65 -9.34 -7.02
N ALA A 9 72.14 -10.36 -6.40
CA ALA A 9 70.91 -11.05 -6.63
C ALA A 9 69.64 -10.26 -6.17
N MET A 10 68.54 -10.72 -6.69
CA MET A 10 67.20 -10.46 -6.26
C MET A 10 66.93 -10.59 -4.74
N PRO A 11 65.77 -10.01 -4.24
CA PRO A 11 64.68 -10.92 -4.01
C PRO A 11 63.36 -10.46 -4.61
N SER A 12 62.59 -11.47 -4.96
CA SER A 12 61.15 -11.48 -5.24
C SER A 12 60.35 -11.04 -4.02
N ASP A 13 59.38 -10.18 -4.20
CA ASP A 13 58.23 -10.11 -3.29
C ASP A 13 56.94 -10.00 -4.11
N THR A 14 56.27 -11.07 -4.09
CA THR A 14 54.87 -11.45 -3.88
C THR A 14 53.84 -10.35 -4.08
N ASP A 15 53.10 -10.51 -5.14
CA ASP A 15 51.65 -10.61 -5.24
C ASP A 15 50.84 -9.97 -4.10
N GLU A 16 50.31 -8.79 -4.34
CA GLU A 16 49.11 -8.34 -3.68
C GLU A 16 47.97 -8.19 -4.71
N SER A 17 47.09 -9.18 -4.70
CA SER A 17 45.83 -9.22 -5.39
C SER A 17 44.97 -8.00 -4.99
N ARG A 18 44.99 -6.96 -5.79
CA ARG A 18 43.99 -5.88 -5.73
C ARG A 18 42.73 -6.40 -6.37
N THR A 19 41.79 -6.84 -5.55
CA THR A 19 40.40 -7.02 -5.92
C THR A 19 39.83 -5.68 -6.44
N PRO A 20 39.28 -5.59 -7.65
CA PRO A 20 38.69 -4.34 -8.11
C PRO A 20 37.47 -4.04 -7.26
N ALA A 21 37.44 -2.87 -6.62
CA ALA A 21 36.24 -2.34 -5.98
C ALA A 21 35.12 -2.28 -7.01
N ALA A 22 34.10 -3.07 -6.77
CA ALA A 22 32.89 -3.06 -7.61
C ALA A 22 32.29 -1.65 -7.59
N VAL A 23 32.40 -0.94 -8.70
CA VAL A 23 31.72 0.33 -8.94
C VAL A 23 30.24 0.02 -9.01
N LEU A 24 29.53 0.19 -7.90
CA LEU A 24 28.08 0.08 -7.85
C LEU A 24 27.49 1.15 -8.77
N SER A 25 26.81 0.73 -9.83
CA SER A 25 26.16 1.65 -10.75
C SER A 25 25.02 2.39 -10.03
N ARG A 26 24.72 3.63 -10.44
CA ARG A 26 23.60 4.41 -9.90
C ARG A 26 22.27 3.63 -9.91
N ARG A 27 22.09 2.70 -10.85
CA ARG A 27 20.94 1.77 -10.89
C ARG A 27 20.95 0.74 -9.75
N SER A 28 22.10 0.31 -9.28
CA SER A 28 22.22 -0.64 -8.14
C SER A 28 21.96 0.06 -6.81
N LEU A 29 22.33 1.34 -6.66
CA LEU A 29 22.01 2.16 -5.50
C LEU A 29 20.49 2.44 -5.38
N PHE A 30 19.80 2.65 -6.50
CA PHE A 30 18.33 2.82 -6.50
C PHE A 30 17.58 1.53 -6.08
N LYS A 31 18.09 0.35 -6.43
CA LYS A 31 17.51 -0.93 -5.99
C LYS A 31 17.74 -1.20 -4.51
N ALA A 32 18.86 -0.74 -3.95
CA ALA A 32 19.19 -0.91 -2.53
C ALA A 32 18.43 0.09 -1.62
N SER A 33 18.11 1.31 -2.11
CA SER A 33 17.43 2.33 -1.31
C SER A 33 15.94 2.05 -1.10
N LEU A 34 15.26 1.35 -2.01
CA LEU A 34 13.88 0.90 -1.83
C LEU A 34 13.77 -0.23 -0.78
N GLY A 35 14.80 -1.08 -0.64
CA GLY A 35 14.84 -2.14 0.39
C GLY A 35 15.22 -1.63 1.79
N ALA A 36 16.19 -0.70 1.88
CA ALA A 36 16.74 -0.29 3.17
C ALA A 36 15.84 0.64 3.99
N GLY A 37 15.00 1.46 3.34
CA GLY A 37 14.04 2.33 4.04
C GLY A 37 12.88 1.56 4.67
N PHE A 38 12.52 0.39 4.13
CA PHE A 38 11.47 -0.47 4.63
C PHE A 38 11.92 -1.42 5.77
N CYS A 39 13.19 -1.84 5.77
CA CYS A 39 13.70 -2.84 6.73
C CYS A 39 13.94 -2.32 8.14
N ALA A 40 13.93 -1.03 8.40
CA ALA A 40 14.31 -0.47 9.71
C ALA A 40 13.22 -0.52 10.79
N ALA A 41 12.07 -1.14 10.56
CA ALA A 41 10.93 -1.10 11.49
C ALA A 41 10.18 -2.44 11.61
N ILE A 42 10.88 -3.56 11.71
CA ILE A 42 10.23 -4.83 12.05
C ILE A 42 10.35 -5.06 13.54
N ALA A 43 9.48 -4.40 14.32
CA ALA A 43 8.99 -4.99 15.57
C ALA A 43 7.86 -5.97 15.18
N PRO A 44 7.68 -7.09 15.93
CA PRO A 44 6.61 -8.03 15.62
C PRO A 44 5.27 -7.29 15.52
N VAL A 45 4.47 -7.62 14.52
CA VAL A 45 3.14 -7.03 14.21
C VAL A 45 2.15 -7.09 15.41
N TRP A 46 2.56 -7.63 16.54
CA TRP A 46 1.76 -7.97 17.71
C TRP A 46 1.77 -6.94 18.85
N ALA A 47 2.61 -5.93 18.82
CA ALA A 47 2.75 -4.98 19.93
C ALA A 47 2.01 -3.67 19.61
N GLN A 48 0.87 -3.46 20.27
CA GLN A 48 0.09 -2.22 20.33
C GLN A 48 -0.79 -1.91 19.12
N THR A 49 -1.67 -2.81 18.72
CA THR A 49 -2.80 -2.48 17.83
C THR A 49 -3.93 -1.86 18.66
N ILE A 50 -4.47 -0.74 18.22
CA ILE A 50 -5.75 -0.24 18.74
C ILE A 50 -6.81 -1.27 18.39
N ALA A 51 -7.51 -1.81 19.39
CA ALA A 51 -8.55 -2.81 19.18
C ALA A 51 -9.94 -2.16 19.27
N THR A 52 -10.61 -2.01 18.15
CA THR A 52 -12.01 -1.60 18.09
C THR A 52 -12.91 -2.78 18.46
N PRO A 53 -13.75 -2.68 19.51
CA PRO A 53 -14.64 -3.78 19.89
C PRO A 53 -15.60 -4.17 18.77
N ALA A 54 -15.89 -5.46 18.66
CA ALA A 54 -16.83 -6.01 17.69
C ALA A 54 -18.30 -6.04 18.17
N ASP A 55 -18.57 -5.62 19.43
CA ASP A 55 -19.92 -5.61 19.99
C ASP A 55 -20.85 -4.77 19.12
N GLY A 56 -22.03 -5.30 18.77
CA GLY A 56 -22.98 -4.65 17.89
C GLY A 56 -22.55 -4.59 16.41
N LEU A 57 -21.51 -5.31 16.03
CA LEU A 57 -21.09 -5.50 14.64
C LEU A 57 -21.32 -6.96 14.19
N ASP A 58 -21.66 -7.16 12.93
CA ASP A 58 -21.49 -8.41 12.20
C ASP A 58 -20.10 -8.37 11.56
N ALA A 59 -19.12 -8.99 12.23
CA ALA A 59 -17.72 -8.90 11.85
C ALA A 59 -17.06 -10.29 11.89
N GLY A 60 -16.30 -10.62 10.84
CA GLY A 60 -15.61 -11.91 10.75
C GLY A 60 -15.02 -12.18 9.38
N GLU A 61 -14.36 -13.33 9.29
CA GLU A 61 -13.80 -13.87 8.06
C GLU A 61 -14.92 -14.31 7.11
N VAL A 62 -14.75 -14.01 5.84
CA VAL A 62 -15.64 -14.44 4.75
C VAL A 62 -14.81 -14.94 3.58
N LYS A 63 -15.45 -15.61 2.62
CA LYS A 63 -14.83 -16.03 1.36
C LYS A 63 -15.55 -15.37 0.20
N ILE A 64 -14.81 -14.82 -0.74
CA ILE A 64 -15.32 -14.13 -1.92
C ILE A 64 -14.98 -14.98 -3.14
N ALA A 65 -15.98 -15.36 -3.93
CA ALA A 65 -15.75 -15.99 -5.22
C ALA A 65 -15.13 -14.97 -6.18
N ALA A 66 -13.90 -15.21 -6.61
CA ALA A 66 -13.11 -14.32 -7.46
C ALA A 66 -12.55 -15.10 -8.66
N GLY A 67 -13.31 -15.15 -9.76
CA GLY A 67 -12.98 -15.96 -10.93
C GLY A 67 -13.02 -17.46 -10.61
N ASP A 68 -11.86 -18.10 -10.75
CA ASP A 68 -11.68 -19.55 -10.54
C ASP A 68 -11.36 -19.94 -9.10
N THR A 69 -11.23 -18.97 -8.21
CA THR A 69 -10.85 -19.21 -6.80
C THR A 69 -11.78 -18.49 -5.83
N ALA A 70 -11.69 -18.87 -4.56
CA ALA A 70 -12.33 -18.18 -3.45
C ALA A 70 -11.24 -17.53 -2.59
N ILE A 71 -11.20 -16.20 -2.58
CA ILE A 71 -10.23 -15.45 -1.79
C ILE A 71 -10.77 -15.20 -0.38
N PRO A 72 -9.92 -15.32 0.67
CA PRO A 72 -10.26 -14.89 2.01
C PRO A 72 -10.51 -13.39 2.07
N ALA A 73 -11.39 -12.97 2.97
CA ALA A 73 -11.61 -11.56 3.26
C ALA A 73 -12.08 -11.39 4.70
N TYR A 74 -11.90 -10.20 5.26
CA TYR A 74 -12.53 -9.80 6.51
C TYR A 74 -13.61 -8.77 6.22
N ARG A 75 -14.80 -8.98 6.77
CA ARG A 75 -15.91 -8.03 6.68
C ARG A 75 -16.31 -7.56 8.07
N ALA A 76 -16.65 -6.27 8.19
CA ALA A 76 -17.32 -5.73 9.37
C ALA A 76 -18.41 -4.75 8.92
N ARG A 77 -19.58 -4.84 9.54
CA ARG A 77 -20.72 -3.93 9.34
C ARG A 77 -21.54 -3.83 10.61
N PRO A 78 -22.44 -2.82 10.77
CA PRO A 78 -23.37 -2.82 11.90
C PRO A 78 -24.21 -4.11 11.92
N ALA A 79 -24.53 -4.61 13.12
CA ALA A 79 -25.40 -5.76 13.27
C ALA A 79 -26.85 -5.35 12.95
N GLY A 80 -27.49 -6.07 12.04
CA GLY A 80 -28.86 -5.80 11.60
C GLY A 80 -28.99 -4.55 10.74
N GLY A 81 -30.17 -4.36 10.16
CA GLY A 81 -30.45 -3.19 9.30
C GLY A 81 -29.74 -3.27 7.94
N GLY A 82 -29.48 -2.10 7.35
CA GLY A 82 -28.99 -1.91 6.00
C GLY A 82 -30.07 -1.36 5.06
N PRO A 83 -29.77 -1.14 3.78
CA PRO A 83 -28.47 -1.35 3.16
C PRO A 83 -27.43 -0.31 3.60
N PHE A 84 -26.20 -0.77 3.86
CA PHE A 84 -25.09 0.05 4.31
C PHE A 84 -24.24 0.53 3.14
N PRO A 85 -23.71 1.76 3.15
CA PRO A 85 -22.66 2.17 2.23
C PRO A 85 -21.46 1.22 2.34
N VAL A 86 -20.79 0.97 1.22
CA VAL A 86 -19.67 0.02 1.16
C VAL A 86 -18.33 0.74 1.16
N VAL A 87 -17.39 0.28 1.98
CA VAL A 87 -15.98 0.67 1.89
C VAL A 87 -15.12 -0.58 1.63
N LEU A 88 -14.53 -0.65 0.45
CA LEU A 88 -13.46 -1.61 0.18
C LEU A 88 -12.20 -1.16 0.92
N VAL A 89 -11.50 -2.08 1.57
CA VAL A 89 -10.25 -1.78 2.29
C VAL A 89 -9.09 -2.55 1.65
N ALA A 90 -8.23 -1.84 0.92
CA ALA A 90 -7.04 -2.40 0.32
C ALA A 90 -5.90 -2.41 1.35
N HIS A 91 -5.42 -3.60 1.69
CA HIS A 91 -4.44 -3.84 2.73
C HIS A 91 -3.01 -3.41 2.35
N GLU A 92 -2.12 -3.35 3.32
CA GLU A 92 -0.68 -3.15 3.16
C GLU A 92 0.00 -4.41 2.59
N ILE A 93 1.32 -4.38 2.44
CA ILE A 93 2.10 -5.55 1.96
C ILE A 93 2.02 -6.77 2.89
N PHE A 94 1.47 -6.64 4.09
CA PHE A 94 1.33 -7.72 5.09
C PHE A 94 0.00 -8.47 5.00
N GLY A 95 -0.82 -8.26 3.95
CA GLY A 95 -2.12 -8.90 3.82
C GLY A 95 -3.17 -8.37 4.81
N VAL A 96 -4.23 -9.17 5.03
CA VAL A 96 -5.34 -8.82 5.93
C VAL A 96 -4.99 -9.21 7.36
N HIS A 97 -4.05 -8.48 7.97
CA HIS A 97 -3.65 -8.65 9.37
C HIS A 97 -4.55 -7.87 10.33
N GLU A 98 -4.31 -7.98 11.64
CA GLU A 98 -5.24 -7.47 12.66
C GLU A 98 -5.52 -5.95 12.57
N HIS A 99 -4.53 -5.13 12.22
CA HIS A 99 -4.76 -3.70 12.00
C HIS A 99 -5.76 -3.43 10.86
N ILE A 100 -5.66 -4.16 9.74
CA ILE A 100 -6.61 -4.01 8.63
C ILE A 100 -8.03 -4.47 9.03
N LYS A 101 -8.13 -5.55 9.81
CA LYS A 101 -9.40 -6.01 10.39
C LYS A 101 -9.99 -4.95 11.33
N ASP A 102 -9.14 -4.30 12.11
CA ASP A 102 -9.54 -3.20 13.00
C ASP A 102 -10.02 -1.98 12.21
N VAL A 103 -9.35 -1.61 11.14
CA VAL A 103 -9.81 -0.55 10.23
C VAL A 103 -11.21 -0.86 9.68
N CYS A 104 -11.50 -2.11 9.30
CA CYS A 104 -12.85 -2.50 8.90
C CYS A 104 -13.87 -2.28 10.03
N ARG A 105 -13.52 -2.64 11.28
CA ARG A 105 -14.39 -2.40 12.44
C ARG A 105 -14.59 -0.91 12.71
N ARG A 106 -13.53 -0.07 12.55
CA ARG A 106 -13.63 1.41 12.65
C ARG A 106 -14.65 1.96 11.65
N PHE A 107 -14.58 1.53 10.38
CA PHE A 107 -15.58 1.92 9.36
C PHE A 107 -16.97 1.41 9.71
N ALA A 108 -17.09 0.16 10.20
CA ALA A 108 -18.39 -0.40 10.61
C ALA A 108 -19.03 0.39 11.75
N ARG A 109 -18.24 0.90 12.72
CA ARG A 109 -18.73 1.80 13.78
C ARG A 109 -19.26 3.13 13.25
N LEU A 110 -18.86 3.52 12.05
CA LEU A 110 -19.37 4.71 11.37
C LEU A 110 -20.59 4.42 10.47
N GLY A 111 -21.09 3.17 10.44
CA GLY A 111 -22.25 2.78 9.68
C GLY A 111 -21.96 2.17 8.30
N TYR A 112 -20.72 1.89 7.98
CA TYR A 112 -20.32 1.29 6.69
C TYR A 112 -20.30 -0.24 6.74
N SER A 113 -20.51 -0.88 5.59
CA SER A 113 -20.10 -2.26 5.35
C SER A 113 -18.68 -2.24 4.79
N ALA A 114 -17.68 -2.49 5.64
CA ALA A 114 -16.27 -2.49 5.27
C ALA A 114 -15.79 -3.91 4.96
N ILE A 115 -15.08 -4.10 3.85
CA ILE A 115 -14.63 -5.40 3.38
C ILE A 115 -13.17 -5.29 2.93
N ALA A 116 -12.30 -6.09 3.52
CA ALA A 116 -10.89 -6.21 3.15
C ALA A 116 -10.64 -7.60 2.52
N PRO A 117 -10.61 -7.72 1.18
CA PRO A 117 -10.20 -8.96 0.52
C PRO A 117 -8.71 -9.19 0.68
N ASP A 118 -8.27 -10.44 0.79
CA ASP A 118 -6.87 -10.80 0.69
C ASP A 118 -6.43 -10.81 -0.79
N LEU A 119 -5.88 -9.68 -1.21
CA LEU A 119 -5.45 -9.43 -2.58
C LEU A 119 -4.17 -10.20 -2.96
N PHE A 120 -3.61 -10.96 -2.02
CA PHE A 120 -2.43 -11.81 -2.22
C PHE A 120 -2.75 -13.31 -2.19
N ALA A 121 -4.02 -13.68 -2.04
CA ALA A 121 -4.44 -15.06 -1.80
C ALA A 121 -3.93 -16.08 -2.83
N ARG A 122 -3.63 -15.65 -4.08
CA ARG A 122 -3.08 -16.52 -5.14
C ARG A 122 -1.56 -16.61 -5.11
N GLN A 123 -0.88 -15.64 -4.51
CA GLN A 123 0.59 -15.58 -4.45
C GLN A 123 1.15 -16.13 -3.14
N GLY A 124 0.38 -16.04 -2.04
CA GLY A 124 0.78 -16.57 -0.75
C GLY A 124 0.14 -15.81 0.43
N ASP A 125 0.41 -16.29 1.62
CA ASP A 125 -0.08 -15.69 2.88
C ASP A 125 0.97 -14.73 3.44
N ALA A 126 0.85 -13.46 3.07
CA ALA A 126 1.78 -12.42 3.52
C ALA A 126 1.69 -12.17 5.04
N ALA A 127 0.55 -12.49 5.68
CA ALA A 127 0.40 -12.31 7.13
C ALA A 127 1.20 -13.34 7.95
N LYS A 128 1.57 -14.47 7.32
CA LYS A 128 2.36 -15.53 7.95
C LYS A 128 3.83 -15.55 7.52
N GLU A 129 4.23 -14.78 6.49
CA GLU A 129 5.61 -14.72 6.04
C GLU A 129 6.41 -13.71 6.87
N PRO A 130 7.38 -14.13 7.68
CA PRO A 130 8.16 -13.23 8.51
C PRO A 130 9.25 -12.47 7.73
N ASP A 131 9.63 -12.96 6.54
CA ASP A 131 10.70 -12.37 5.74
C ASP A 131 10.15 -11.34 4.76
N MET A 132 10.44 -10.07 5.03
CA MET A 132 10.05 -8.94 4.19
C MET A 132 10.56 -9.08 2.75
N ALA A 133 11.77 -9.59 2.54
CA ALA A 133 12.32 -9.75 1.21
C ALA A 133 11.52 -10.78 0.40
N LYS A 134 11.06 -11.85 1.04
CA LYS A 134 10.19 -12.84 0.43
C LYS A 134 8.78 -12.27 0.15
N ILE A 135 8.19 -11.52 1.10
CA ILE A 135 6.93 -10.82 0.84
C ILE A 135 7.05 -9.97 -0.43
N MET A 136 8.11 -9.19 -0.54
CA MET A 136 8.31 -8.31 -1.68
C MET A 136 8.59 -9.05 -2.99
N ALA A 137 9.41 -10.10 -2.97
CA ALA A 137 9.83 -10.81 -4.17
C ALA A 137 8.82 -11.87 -4.65
N ASP A 138 8.22 -12.59 -3.71
CA ASP A 138 7.40 -13.77 -4.02
C ASP A 138 5.91 -13.50 -4.01
N ILE A 139 5.46 -12.47 -3.30
CA ILE A 139 4.05 -12.10 -3.18
C ILE A 139 3.79 -10.79 -3.92
N VAL A 140 4.27 -9.67 -3.41
CA VAL A 140 3.96 -8.33 -3.95
C VAL A 140 4.41 -8.18 -5.41
N ALA A 141 5.62 -8.64 -5.75
CA ALA A 141 6.13 -8.54 -7.12
C ALA A 141 5.35 -9.39 -8.12
N LYS A 142 4.74 -10.47 -7.66
CA LYS A 142 3.99 -11.43 -8.49
C LYS A 142 2.50 -11.16 -8.56
N THR A 143 1.98 -10.18 -7.81
CA THR A 143 0.56 -9.79 -7.84
C THR A 143 0.31 -8.79 -8.97
N PRO A 144 -0.47 -9.15 -10.01
CA PRO A 144 -0.76 -8.23 -11.12
C PRO A 144 -1.82 -7.20 -10.73
N ASP A 145 -1.67 -5.94 -11.19
CA ASP A 145 -2.67 -4.89 -10.98
C ASP A 145 -4.06 -5.27 -11.54
N ALA A 146 -4.10 -6.01 -12.65
CA ALA A 146 -5.36 -6.47 -13.25
C ALA A 146 -6.09 -7.50 -12.36
N GLU A 147 -5.34 -8.38 -11.68
CA GLU A 147 -5.90 -9.34 -10.73
C GLU A 147 -6.49 -8.60 -9.52
N VAL A 148 -5.75 -7.64 -8.99
CA VAL A 148 -6.24 -6.79 -7.88
C VAL A 148 -7.55 -6.07 -8.24
N ALA A 149 -7.63 -5.49 -9.44
CA ALA A 149 -8.84 -4.82 -9.91
C ALA A 149 -10.02 -5.81 -10.00
N SER A 150 -9.79 -7.00 -10.56
CA SER A 150 -10.81 -8.06 -10.67
C SER A 150 -11.28 -8.54 -9.28
N ASP A 151 -10.39 -8.69 -8.31
CA ASP A 151 -10.73 -9.12 -6.95
C ASP A 151 -11.53 -8.05 -6.19
N LEU A 152 -11.23 -6.78 -6.42
CA LEU A 152 -12.02 -5.66 -5.89
C LEU A 152 -13.41 -5.59 -6.53
N ASP A 153 -13.53 -5.86 -7.83
CA ASP A 153 -14.83 -5.97 -8.52
C ASP A 153 -15.65 -7.15 -7.97
N ALA A 154 -15.01 -8.31 -7.76
CA ALA A 154 -15.65 -9.48 -7.14
C ALA A 154 -16.09 -9.20 -5.70
N THR A 155 -15.34 -8.38 -4.96
CA THR A 155 -15.68 -7.95 -3.60
C THR A 155 -16.94 -7.08 -3.59
N LEU A 156 -17.10 -6.17 -4.55
CA LEU A 156 -18.35 -5.40 -4.72
C LEU A 156 -19.53 -6.33 -5.09
N GLY A 157 -19.29 -7.30 -5.97
CA GLY A 157 -20.29 -8.33 -6.31
C GLY A 157 -20.74 -9.14 -5.07
N PHE A 158 -19.80 -9.54 -4.23
CA PHE A 158 -20.09 -10.22 -2.96
C PHE A 158 -20.90 -9.32 -2.01
N ALA A 159 -20.55 -8.04 -1.89
CA ALA A 159 -21.30 -7.09 -1.09
C ALA A 159 -22.75 -6.97 -1.57
N ALA A 160 -22.96 -6.83 -2.90
CA ALA A 160 -24.28 -6.75 -3.51
C ALA A 160 -25.14 -7.99 -3.22
N ALA A 161 -24.55 -9.18 -3.36
CA ALA A 161 -25.25 -10.44 -3.12
C ALA A 161 -25.69 -10.64 -1.66
N SER A 162 -25.10 -9.88 -0.72
CA SER A 162 -25.49 -9.93 0.70
C SER A 162 -26.88 -9.33 0.98
N GLY A 163 -27.45 -8.55 0.07
CA GLY A 163 -28.70 -7.80 0.26
C GLY A 163 -28.61 -6.66 1.29
N ALA A 164 -27.47 -6.48 1.95
CA ALA A 164 -27.27 -5.49 3.00
C ALA A 164 -26.29 -4.37 2.61
N ALA A 165 -25.92 -4.28 1.33
CA ALA A 165 -24.99 -3.29 0.82
C ALA A 165 -25.68 -2.34 -0.17
N ASP A 166 -25.37 -1.05 -0.04
CA ASP A 166 -25.77 0.00 -0.98
C ASP A 166 -24.57 0.31 -1.88
N LEU A 167 -24.56 -0.23 -3.09
CA LEU A 167 -23.49 -0.03 -4.06
C LEU A 167 -23.54 1.35 -4.73
N ASP A 168 -24.63 2.08 -4.64
CA ASP A 168 -24.68 3.47 -5.09
C ASP A 168 -23.93 4.39 -4.15
N ARG A 169 -23.56 3.89 -2.97
CA ARG A 169 -22.72 4.54 -1.97
C ARG A 169 -21.50 3.64 -1.67
N ALA A 170 -20.66 3.43 -2.68
CA ALA A 170 -19.45 2.63 -2.55
C ALA A 170 -18.20 3.50 -2.65
N ALA A 171 -17.19 3.17 -1.83
CA ALA A 171 -15.89 3.81 -1.81
C ALA A 171 -14.75 2.77 -1.65
N ILE A 172 -13.52 3.21 -1.83
CA ILE A 172 -12.32 2.45 -1.51
C ILE A 172 -11.39 3.25 -0.61
N ALA A 173 -10.81 2.59 0.39
CA ALA A 173 -9.75 3.09 1.24
C ALA A 173 -8.57 2.12 1.20
N GLY A 174 -7.33 2.59 1.34
CA GLY A 174 -6.19 1.69 1.32
C GLY A 174 -4.90 2.33 1.82
N PHE A 175 -3.96 1.48 2.23
CA PHE A 175 -2.77 1.87 2.97
C PHE A 175 -1.51 1.31 2.30
N CYS A 176 -0.43 2.09 2.24
CA CYS A 176 0.85 1.65 1.67
C CYS A 176 0.65 1.10 0.24
N TRP A 177 1.01 -0.15 -0.03
CA TRP A 177 0.76 -0.81 -1.30
C TRP A 177 -0.73 -0.70 -1.71
N GLY A 178 -1.65 -0.94 -0.77
CA GLY A 178 -3.09 -0.77 -1.00
C GLY A 178 -3.48 0.67 -1.31
N GLY A 179 -2.76 1.67 -0.78
CA GLY A 179 -2.96 3.07 -1.13
C GLY A 179 -2.63 3.36 -2.61
N ARG A 180 -1.64 2.67 -3.19
CA ARG A 180 -1.40 2.70 -4.63
C ARG A 180 -2.58 2.07 -5.39
N GLN A 181 -3.09 0.94 -4.93
CA GLN A 181 -4.22 0.26 -5.56
C GLN A 181 -5.49 1.12 -5.53
N VAL A 182 -5.68 1.94 -4.50
CA VAL A 182 -6.78 2.91 -4.44
C VAL A 182 -6.80 3.85 -5.66
N TRP A 183 -5.65 4.45 -6.01
CA TRP A 183 -5.56 5.33 -7.17
C TRP A 183 -5.87 4.61 -8.47
N LEU A 184 -5.34 3.39 -8.64
CA LEU A 184 -5.56 2.59 -9.85
C LEU A 184 -7.01 2.13 -9.96
N TYR A 185 -7.59 1.66 -8.86
CA TYR A 185 -8.97 1.17 -8.85
C TYR A 185 -9.99 2.29 -8.97
N ALA A 186 -9.73 3.48 -8.42
CA ALA A 186 -10.58 4.66 -8.62
C ALA A 186 -10.63 5.10 -10.10
N ALA A 187 -9.54 4.89 -10.85
CA ALA A 187 -9.54 5.10 -12.31
C ALA A 187 -10.20 3.95 -13.08
N HIS A 188 -10.16 2.71 -12.54
CA HIS A 188 -10.78 1.52 -13.13
C HIS A 188 -12.31 1.52 -12.94
N ASN A 189 -12.80 1.83 -11.75
CA ASN A 189 -14.24 1.76 -11.42
C ASN A 189 -14.85 3.14 -11.16
N PRO A 190 -15.39 3.81 -12.18
CA PRO A 190 -15.95 5.15 -12.07
C PRO A 190 -17.28 5.21 -11.30
N ARG A 191 -17.85 4.07 -10.85
CA ARG A 191 -19.08 4.03 -10.06
C ARG A 191 -18.84 4.31 -8.57
N LEU A 192 -17.59 4.24 -8.11
CA LEU A 192 -17.25 4.65 -6.75
C LEU A 192 -17.57 6.13 -6.54
N LYS A 193 -18.05 6.48 -5.35
CA LYS A 193 -18.34 7.87 -4.97
C LYS A 193 -17.10 8.60 -4.45
N ALA A 194 -16.19 7.88 -3.79
CA ALA A 194 -14.97 8.45 -3.24
C ALA A 194 -13.87 7.40 -3.09
N ALA A 195 -12.64 7.87 -2.97
CA ALA A 195 -11.47 7.03 -2.68
C ALA A 195 -10.53 7.76 -1.71
N VAL A 196 -9.85 7.00 -0.82
CA VAL A 196 -8.87 7.54 0.13
C VAL A 196 -7.63 6.69 0.16
N ALA A 197 -6.48 7.26 -0.17
CA ALA A 197 -5.18 6.60 -0.26
C ALA A 197 -4.21 7.12 0.81
N TRP A 198 -3.88 6.31 1.81
CA TRP A 198 -2.83 6.62 2.78
C TRP A 198 -1.47 6.13 2.27
N TYR A 199 -0.51 7.04 2.22
CA TYR A 199 0.90 6.80 1.87
C TYR A 199 1.10 5.75 0.75
N GLY A 200 0.25 5.82 -0.28
CA GLY A 200 0.33 4.94 -1.44
C GLY A 200 1.50 5.31 -2.35
N PRO A 201 2.42 4.38 -2.65
CA PRO A 201 3.53 4.66 -3.56
C PRO A 201 3.05 5.21 -4.90
N LEU A 202 3.64 6.32 -5.33
CA LEU A 202 3.30 7.01 -6.58
C LEU A 202 4.15 6.53 -7.77
N ALA A 203 5.27 5.85 -7.49
CA ALA A 203 6.15 5.31 -8.49
C ALA A 203 6.68 3.94 -8.10
N TYR A 204 6.45 2.96 -8.98
CA TYR A 204 7.07 1.64 -8.96
C TYR A 204 7.77 1.38 -10.30
N PRO A 205 8.76 0.48 -10.34
CA PRO A 205 9.27 -0.03 -11.61
C PRO A 205 8.14 -0.64 -12.43
N VAL A 206 7.96 -0.15 -13.64
CA VAL A 206 6.95 -0.66 -14.59
C VAL A 206 7.32 -2.09 -15.01
N SER A 207 6.33 -2.96 -15.08
CA SER A 207 6.44 -4.35 -15.52
C SER A 207 5.14 -4.82 -16.16
N ALA A 208 5.12 -6.03 -16.72
CA ALA A 208 3.89 -6.61 -17.27
C ALA A 208 2.79 -6.75 -16.19
N ALA A 209 3.17 -7.08 -14.95
CA ALA A 209 2.24 -7.17 -13.83
C ALA A 209 1.79 -5.79 -13.32
N ARG A 210 2.60 -4.77 -13.49
CA ARG A 210 2.37 -3.39 -13.03
C ARG A 210 2.67 -2.39 -14.13
N PRO A 211 1.79 -2.26 -15.13
CA PRO A 211 2.06 -1.45 -16.31
C PRO A 211 1.94 0.06 -16.08
N LYS A 212 1.27 0.48 -15.01
CA LYS A 212 0.97 1.90 -14.72
C LYS A 212 1.25 2.26 -13.26
N ASN A 213 1.57 3.51 -13.04
CA ASN A 213 1.64 4.13 -11.73
C ASN A 213 0.47 5.10 -11.51
N PRO A 214 0.15 5.52 -10.28
CA PRO A 214 -0.92 6.48 -10.02
C PRO A 214 -0.90 7.74 -10.91
N PRO A 215 0.25 8.38 -11.19
CA PRO A 215 0.29 9.51 -12.10
C PRO A 215 -0.10 9.21 -13.56
N ASP A 216 -0.03 7.94 -13.98
CA ASP A 216 -0.34 7.53 -15.35
C ASP A 216 -1.84 7.31 -15.59
N VAL A 217 -2.65 7.32 -14.52
CA VAL A 217 -4.10 7.11 -14.59
C VAL A 217 -4.92 8.36 -14.24
N VAL A 218 -4.26 9.48 -13.96
CA VAL A 218 -4.93 10.74 -13.54
C VAL A 218 -5.97 11.20 -14.56
N ASP A 219 -5.69 11.10 -15.86
CA ASP A 219 -6.62 11.53 -16.92
C ASP A 219 -7.90 10.66 -16.97
N ALA A 220 -7.80 9.41 -16.51
CA ALA A 220 -8.94 8.49 -16.41
C ALA A 220 -9.67 8.59 -15.06
N LEU A 221 -9.11 9.32 -14.09
CA LEU A 221 -9.62 9.40 -12.73
C LEU A 221 -10.90 10.26 -12.67
N LYS A 222 -12.05 9.62 -12.56
CA LYS A 222 -13.36 10.29 -12.41
C LYS A 222 -13.84 10.33 -10.97
N VAL A 223 -13.32 9.44 -10.13
CA VAL A 223 -13.68 9.30 -8.72
C VAL A 223 -12.89 10.32 -7.90
N PRO A 224 -13.56 11.16 -7.08
CA PRO A 224 -12.90 12.03 -6.13
C PRO A 224 -11.98 11.22 -5.21
N THR A 225 -10.67 11.47 -5.28
CA THR A 225 -9.66 10.70 -4.55
C THR A 225 -8.84 11.62 -3.64
N LEU A 226 -8.78 11.28 -2.35
CA LEU A 226 -7.97 11.94 -1.34
C LEU A 226 -6.69 11.15 -1.08
N GLY A 227 -5.53 11.76 -1.33
CA GLY A 227 -4.23 11.23 -0.92
C GLY A 227 -3.78 11.82 0.41
N LEU A 228 -3.30 10.98 1.33
CA LEU A 228 -2.82 11.36 2.66
C LEU A 228 -1.39 10.87 2.83
N TYR A 229 -0.42 11.77 2.83
CA TYR A 229 1.01 11.46 2.71
C TYR A 229 1.84 12.08 3.84
N GLY A 230 2.94 11.43 4.19
CA GLY A 230 3.91 11.94 5.14
C GLY A 230 5.00 12.77 4.47
N GLY A 231 5.31 13.96 5.01
CA GLY A 231 6.37 14.85 4.49
C GLY A 231 7.79 14.32 4.70
N ARG A 232 7.97 13.39 5.66
CA ARG A 232 9.25 12.72 5.94
C ARG A 232 9.30 11.28 5.42
N ASP A 233 8.37 10.89 4.54
CA ASP A 233 8.37 9.57 3.93
C ASP A 233 9.51 9.43 2.93
N LYS A 234 10.54 8.67 3.30
CA LYS A 234 11.72 8.42 2.45
C LYS A 234 11.41 7.51 1.25
N SER A 235 10.30 6.77 1.29
CA SER A 235 9.89 5.88 0.21
C SER A 235 9.01 6.57 -0.84
N ILE A 236 8.41 7.72 -0.47
CA ILE A 236 7.58 8.56 -1.35
C ILE A 236 8.08 10.01 -1.24
N PRO A 237 9.14 10.38 -1.97
CA PRO A 237 9.73 11.69 -1.92
C PRO A 237 8.75 12.82 -2.25
N LEU A 238 8.93 13.99 -1.64
CA LEU A 238 8.04 15.14 -1.82
C LEU A 238 7.91 15.60 -3.27
N ASP A 239 8.97 15.46 -4.08
CA ASP A 239 8.93 15.79 -5.51
C ASP A 239 7.94 14.92 -6.29
N GLN A 240 7.79 13.64 -5.93
CA GLN A 240 6.76 12.77 -6.51
C GLN A 240 5.35 13.20 -6.09
N ILE A 241 5.18 13.62 -4.85
CA ILE A 241 3.90 14.12 -4.33
C ILE A 241 3.51 15.42 -5.05
N GLU A 242 4.45 16.36 -5.22
CA GLU A 242 4.20 17.61 -5.92
C GLU A 242 3.95 17.40 -7.43
N ALA A 243 4.65 16.47 -8.05
CA ALA A 243 4.37 16.06 -9.44
C ALA A 243 2.95 15.49 -9.60
N MET A 244 2.50 14.66 -8.64
CA MET A 244 1.13 14.13 -8.63
C MET A 244 0.10 15.24 -8.41
N ARG A 245 0.34 16.18 -7.48
CA ARG A 245 -0.52 17.35 -7.26
C ARG A 245 -0.68 18.19 -8.52
N ALA A 246 0.43 18.45 -9.22
CA ALA A 246 0.41 19.20 -10.47
C ALA A 246 -0.44 18.52 -11.56
N LYS A 247 -0.32 17.18 -11.68
CA LYS A 247 -1.16 16.39 -12.61
C LYS A 247 -2.64 16.44 -12.24
N LEU A 248 -2.98 16.26 -10.96
CA LEU A 248 -4.36 16.34 -10.48
C LEU A 248 -4.97 17.71 -10.74
N ALA A 249 -4.21 18.78 -10.50
CA ALA A 249 -4.64 20.16 -10.77
C ALA A 249 -4.87 20.39 -12.27
N ALA A 250 -3.98 19.89 -13.14
CA ALA A 250 -4.11 20.00 -14.58
C ALA A 250 -5.34 19.23 -15.13
N ALA A 251 -5.69 18.09 -14.52
CA ALA A 251 -6.87 17.32 -14.88
C ALA A 251 -8.19 17.99 -14.43
N GLY A 252 -8.16 19.02 -13.59
CA GLY A 252 -9.34 19.82 -13.21
C GLY A 252 -10.37 19.12 -12.33
N GLY A 253 -10.03 17.95 -11.75
CA GLY A 253 -10.91 17.19 -10.86
C GLY A 253 -10.90 17.70 -9.42
N THR A 254 -11.71 17.07 -8.55
CA THR A 254 -11.78 17.36 -7.11
C THR A 254 -10.75 16.62 -6.28
N SER A 255 -10.03 15.67 -6.88
CA SER A 255 -9.00 14.88 -6.20
C SER A 255 -7.85 15.76 -5.69
N ARG A 256 -7.38 15.46 -4.48
CA ARG A 256 -6.33 16.26 -3.82
C ARG A 256 -5.42 15.42 -2.93
N ILE A 257 -4.31 16.02 -2.53
CA ILE A 257 -3.36 15.40 -1.60
C ILE A 257 -3.14 16.32 -0.40
N ILE A 258 -3.19 15.75 0.80
CA ILE A 258 -2.78 16.40 2.06
C ILE A 258 -1.44 15.77 2.47
N VAL A 259 -0.50 16.62 2.90
CA VAL A 259 0.80 16.19 3.42
C VAL A 259 0.88 16.56 4.90
N TYR A 260 1.26 15.59 5.73
CA TYR A 260 1.57 15.74 7.15
C TYR A 260 3.08 15.96 7.28
N PRO A 261 3.55 17.19 7.56
CA PRO A 261 4.95 17.57 7.34
C PRO A 261 5.97 16.72 8.10
N ASP A 262 5.61 16.30 9.31
CA ASP A 262 6.50 15.58 10.21
C ASP A 262 6.30 14.05 10.19
N ALA A 263 5.26 13.56 9.55
CA ALA A 263 4.96 12.15 9.45
C ALA A 263 5.88 11.43 8.46
N GLY A 264 6.25 10.21 8.80
CA GLY A 264 6.96 9.27 7.91
C GLY A 264 6.01 8.31 7.19
N HIS A 265 6.59 7.27 6.55
CA HIS A 265 5.80 6.18 5.98
C HIS A 265 5.03 5.43 7.05
N ALA A 266 3.80 5.02 6.74
CA ALA A 266 2.93 4.25 7.64
C ALA A 266 2.60 4.96 8.96
N PHE A 267 2.48 6.29 8.97
CA PHE A 267 2.16 7.07 10.16
C PHE A 267 0.77 6.75 10.77
N TYR A 268 -0.11 6.11 10.02
CA TYR A 268 -1.42 5.65 10.48
C TYR A 268 -1.37 4.24 11.10
N ALA A 269 -0.33 3.47 10.84
CA ALA A 269 -0.22 2.08 11.26
C ALA A 269 0.18 1.97 12.75
N ASP A 270 -0.81 1.84 13.63
CA ASP A 270 -0.65 1.88 15.09
C ASP A 270 0.16 0.71 15.69
N TYR A 271 0.46 -0.31 14.90
CA TYR A 271 1.33 -1.43 15.23
C TYR A 271 2.81 -1.19 14.88
N ARG A 272 3.14 0.00 14.32
CA ARG A 272 4.51 0.32 13.87
C ARG A 272 5.14 1.45 14.67
N PRO A 273 6.47 1.46 14.83
CA PRO A 273 7.19 2.58 15.46
C PRO A 273 7.03 3.93 14.74
N SER A 274 6.64 3.90 13.45
CA SER A 274 6.36 5.10 12.65
C SER A 274 4.97 5.72 12.92
N TYR A 275 4.17 5.14 13.79
CA TYR A 275 2.85 5.67 14.15
C TYR A 275 2.95 7.06 14.78
N VAL A 276 2.20 8.00 14.22
CA VAL A 276 2.09 9.37 14.75
C VAL A 276 0.62 9.63 15.09
N LYS A 277 0.27 9.47 16.35
CA LYS A 277 -1.14 9.52 16.80
C LYS A 277 -1.88 10.76 16.31
N ALA A 278 -1.30 11.95 16.44
CA ALA A 278 -1.96 13.20 16.04
C ALA A 278 -2.28 13.23 14.53
N ASP A 279 -1.32 12.82 13.69
CA ASP A 279 -1.47 12.79 12.24
C ASP A 279 -2.40 11.64 11.80
N ALA A 280 -2.33 10.49 12.48
CA ALA A 280 -3.25 9.38 12.25
C ALA A 280 -4.70 9.78 12.51
N GLU A 281 -4.99 10.40 13.65
CA GLU A 281 -6.32 10.90 14.00
C GLU A 281 -6.78 12.02 13.06
N ALA A 282 -5.88 12.95 12.68
CA ALA A 282 -6.20 14.00 11.73
C ALA A 282 -6.52 13.42 10.35
N SER A 283 -5.70 12.49 9.86
CA SER A 283 -5.92 11.83 8.57
C SER A 283 -7.21 11.01 8.53
N TRP A 284 -7.59 10.37 9.64
CA TRP A 284 -8.86 9.66 9.76
C TRP A 284 -10.05 10.61 9.70
N ARG A 285 -9.98 11.76 10.39
CA ARG A 285 -11.02 12.81 10.30
C ARG A 285 -11.16 13.34 8.89
N GLU A 286 -10.04 13.64 8.21
CA GLU A 286 -10.05 14.08 6.80
C GLU A 286 -10.71 13.02 5.89
N ALA A 287 -10.32 11.75 6.04
CA ALA A 287 -10.88 10.65 5.27
C ALA A 287 -12.39 10.50 5.48
N THR A 288 -12.85 10.48 6.72
CA THR A 288 -14.28 10.32 7.02
C THR A 288 -15.11 11.54 6.60
N THR A 289 -14.56 12.73 6.70
CA THR A 289 -15.16 13.97 6.16
C THR A 289 -15.25 13.91 4.63
N TRP A 290 -14.18 13.43 3.97
CA TRP A 290 -14.13 13.25 2.53
C TRP A 290 -15.21 12.28 2.04
N LEU A 291 -15.32 11.12 2.66
CA LEU A 291 -16.36 10.12 2.32
C LEU A 291 -17.75 10.71 2.44
N LYS A 292 -18.07 11.37 3.57
CA LYS A 292 -19.37 12.02 3.80
C LYS A 292 -19.66 13.12 2.79
N ALA A 293 -18.69 13.95 2.45
CA ALA A 293 -18.86 15.04 1.47
C ALA A 293 -19.17 14.52 0.06
N HIS A 294 -18.87 13.25 -0.22
CA HIS A 294 -19.13 12.60 -1.51
C HIS A 294 -20.28 11.57 -1.44
N GLY A 295 -21.14 11.66 -0.42
CA GLY A 295 -22.41 10.92 -0.35
C GLY A 295 -22.32 9.53 0.30
N LEU A 296 -21.28 9.26 1.08
CA LEU A 296 -21.17 8.02 1.88
C LEU A 296 -21.56 8.22 3.33
#